data_fb2c1183ef1659dea579848494c1f974
#
_entry.id   fb2c1183ef1659dea579848494c1f974
#
_cell.length_a   1.000
_cell.length_b   1.000
_cell.length_c   1.000
_cell.angle_alpha   90.00
_cell.angle_beta   90.00
_cell.angle_gamma   90.00
#
_symmetry.space_group_name_H-M   'P 1'
#
loop_
_entity.id
_entity.type
_entity.pdbx_description
1 polymer ?
#
loop_
_entity_poly.entity_id
_entity_poly.type
_entity_poly.pdbx_seq_one_letter_code
_entity_poly.pdbx_strand_id
1 'polypeptide(L)'
;DLSRLFASYSSVLYARLQGFMNYMENGDNASRAVISYIDYVNRTSNGVFQKLNVMIDADQTVSMRYHSPSNTVYFKSLEDYSDRTLYEEIIHALQRVVYSDYWEVPFNIEFEAKLIMDYMSFVNGGEGNTEMALNMKYAKAELKNGRSMTLSEWIKANAYSNLDVDDYRQFLSVWKTIPAEYQNYMMSLRSQ
;
A
#
# COMPACT_ATOMS: atom_id res chain seq x y z
N ASP A 1 12.32 -7.17 -14.27
CA ASP A 1 13.65 -7.26 -13.63
C ASP A 1 13.52 -6.98 -12.13
N LEU A 2 13.83 -8.00 -11.31
CA LEU A 2 13.71 -7.92 -9.84
C LEU A 2 14.54 -6.79 -9.25
N SER A 3 15.67 -6.45 -9.84
CA SER A 3 16.55 -5.40 -9.34
C SER A 3 15.95 -3.99 -9.34
N ARG A 4 14.79 -3.80 -9.97
CA ARG A 4 14.06 -2.51 -9.90
C ARG A 4 13.49 -2.24 -8.52
N LEU A 5 12.98 -3.28 -7.84
CA LEU A 5 12.27 -3.17 -6.57
C LEU A 5 13.04 -3.78 -5.39
N PHE A 6 13.87 -4.78 -5.65
CA PHE A 6 14.51 -5.58 -4.61
C PHE A 6 16.02 -5.45 -4.62
N ALA A 7 16.59 -5.19 -3.44
CA ALA A 7 18.05 -5.14 -3.23
C ALA A 7 18.62 -6.54 -2.99
N SER A 8 17.89 -7.35 -2.21
CA SER A 8 18.23 -8.75 -1.93
C SER A 8 16.98 -9.55 -1.58
N TYR A 9 17.05 -10.86 -1.69
CA TYR A 9 15.95 -11.76 -1.33
C TYR A 9 16.44 -13.18 -1.04
N SER A 10 15.69 -13.92 -0.24
CA SER A 10 15.91 -15.34 -0.05
C SER A 10 15.66 -16.09 -1.36
N SER A 11 16.56 -16.98 -1.75
CA SER A 11 16.51 -17.68 -3.06
C SER A 11 15.21 -18.46 -3.29
N VAL A 12 14.61 -19.00 -2.24
CA VAL A 12 13.32 -19.72 -2.29
C VAL A 12 12.15 -18.82 -2.74
N LEU A 13 12.28 -17.51 -2.62
CA LEU A 13 11.26 -16.53 -3.04
C LEU A 13 11.36 -16.14 -4.51
N TYR A 14 12.41 -16.54 -5.22
CA TYR A 14 12.70 -16.06 -6.57
C TYR A 14 11.50 -16.16 -7.53
N ALA A 15 10.86 -17.33 -7.62
CA ALA A 15 9.73 -17.54 -8.51
C ALA A 15 8.50 -16.68 -8.13
N ARG A 16 8.26 -16.50 -6.82
CA ARG A 16 7.18 -15.62 -6.32
C ARG A 16 7.43 -14.17 -6.70
N LEU A 17 8.66 -13.70 -6.47
CA LEU A 17 9.06 -12.32 -6.80
C LEU A 17 9.05 -12.05 -8.31
N GLN A 18 9.38 -13.03 -9.13
CA GLN A 18 9.23 -12.91 -10.58
C GLN A 18 7.76 -12.75 -10.99
N GLY A 19 6.86 -13.55 -10.42
CA GLY A 19 5.42 -13.44 -10.65
C GLY A 19 4.89 -12.06 -10.21
N PHE A 20 5.27 -11.62 -9.02
CA PHE A 20 4.94 -10.30 -8.50
C PHE A 20 5.45 -9.18 -9.44
N MET A 21 6.71 -9.24 -9.86
CA MET A 21 7.29 -8.23 -10.74
C MET A 21 6.59 -8.18 -12.10
N ASN A 22 6.26 -9.34 -12.67
CA ASN A 22 5.49 -9.41 -13.90
C ASN A 22 4.10 -8.78 -13.75
N TYR A 23 3.42 -8.99 -12.62
CA TYR A 23 2.16 -8.34 -12.31
C TYR A 23 2.32 -6.82 -12.22
N MET A 24 3.36 -6.33 -11.52
CA MET A 24 3.64 -4.90 -11.40
C MET A 24 3.92 -4.21 -12.74
N GLU A 25 4.61 -4.89 -13.65
CA GLU A 25 5.00 -4.34 -14.95
C GLU A 25 3.91 -4.47 -16.02
N ASN A 26 3.10 -5.52 -15.98
CA ASN A 26 2.18 -5.90 -17.05
C ASN A 26 0.72 -6.08 -16.61
N GLY A 27 0.44 -5.93 -15.32
CA GLY A 27 -0.90 -6.09 -14.75
C GLY A 27 -1.82 -4.90 -15.00
N ASP A 28 -2.52 -4.47 -13.96
CA ASP A 28 -3.45 -3.34 -14.06
C ASP A 28 -2.75 -1.98 -14.20
N ASN A 29 -3.55 -0.97 -14.55
CA ASN A 29 -3.05 0.39 -14.79
C ASN A 29 -2.41 1.02 -13.54
N ALA A 30 -2.93 0.72 -12.35
CA ALA A 30 -2.39 1.29 -11.11
C ALA A 30 -1.01 0.72 -10.80
N SER A 31 -0.81 -0.59 -10.95
CA SER A 31 0.49 -1.25 -10.75
C SER A 31 1.54 -0.71 -11.73
N ARG A 32 1.19 -0.56 -13.00
CA ARG A 32 2.06 0.06 -14.00
C ARG A 32 2.38 1.51 -13.69
N ALA A 33 1.42 2.27 -13.17
CA ALA A 33 1.63 3.66 -12.73
C ALA A 33 2.60 3.73 -11.56
N VAL A 34 2.50 2.83 -10.58
CA VAL A 34 3.46 2.74 -9.45
C VAL A 34 4.88 2.50 -9.97
N ILE A 35 5.07 1.52 -10.85
CA ILE A 35 6.39 1.23 -11.45
C ILE A 35 6.92 2.44 -12.23
N SER A 36 6.10 3.07 -13.05
CA SER A 36 6.48 4.24 -13.84
C SER A 36 6.87 5.42 -12.95
N TYR A 37 6.17 5.58 -11.83
CA TYR A 37 6.48 6.64 -10.88
C TYR A 37 7.78 6.38 -10.10
N ILE A 38 8.07 5.13 -9.74
CA ILE A 38 9.37 4.74 -9.18
C ILE A 38 10.51 5.09 -10.14
N ASP A 39 10.35 4.77 -11.42
CA ASP A 39 11.33 5.12 -12.46
C ASP A 39 11.49 6.64 -12.61
N TYR A 40 10.38 7.38 -12.53
CA TYR A 40 10.40 8.85 -12.56
C TYR A 40 11.16 9.42 -11.35
N VAL A 41 10.84 8.96 -10.15
CA VAL A 41 11.52 9.37 -8.91
C VAL A 41 13.02 9.11 -8.99
N ASN A 42 13.43 7.92 -9.43
CA ASN A 42 14.84 7.56 -9.59
C ASN A 42 15.61 8.42 -10.61
N ARG A 43 14.90 9.01 -11.58
CA ARG A 43 15.53 9.87 -12.61
C ARG A 43 15.55 11.35 -12.25
N THR A 44 14.59 11.82 -11.46
CA THR A 44 14.32 13.28 -11.33
C THR A 44 14.50 13.82 -9.94
N SER A 45 14.42 13.00 -8.90
CA SER A 45 14.54 13.47 -7.53
C SER A 45 15.96 13.29 -6.98
N ASN A 46 16.31 14.13 -6.01
CA ASN A 46 17.54 13.94 -5.22
C ASN A 46 17.45 12.74 -4.27
N GLY A 47 16.31 12.03 -4.27
CA GLY A 47 16.07 10.81 -3.50
C GLY A 47 16.05 9.59 -4.41
N VAL A 48 16.61 8.50 -3.95
CA VAL A 48 16.57 7.21 -4.64
C VAL A 48 15.51 6.34 -3.97
N PHE A 49 14.65 5.70 -4.76
CA PHE A 49 13.75 4.69 -4.24
C PHE A 49 14.56 3.62 -3.49
N GLN A 50 14.28 3.44 -2.22
CA GLN A 50 14.95 2.44 -1.40
C GLN A 50 14.36 1.06 -1.68
N LYS A 51 15.12 0.25 -2.41
CA LYS A 51 14.74 -1.11 -2.75
C LYS A 51 14.57 -1.96 -1.50
N LEU A 52 13.54 -2.81 -1.51
CA LEU A 52 13.26 -3.72 -0.40
C LEU A 52 14.23 -4.91 -0.38
N ASN A 53 14.52 -5.37 0.82
CA ASN A 53 15.01 -6.73 1.04
C ASN A 53 13.80 -7.62 1.38
N VAL A 54 13.75 -8.85 0.85
CA VAL A 54 12.64 -9.79 1.09
C VAL A 54 13.19 -11.13 1.50
N MET A 55 12.99 -11.48 2.76
CA MET A 55 13.66 -12.61 3.40
C MET A 55 12.67 -13.60 4.02
N ILE A 56 13.07 -14.86 4.10
CA ILE A 56 12.45 -15.86 4.97
C ILE A 56 13.21 -15.89 6.29
N ASP A 57 12.48 -15.81 7.39
CA ASP A 57 12.98 -15.95 8.75
C ASP A 57 12.06 -16.87 9.55
N ALA A 58 12.40 -18.14 9.61
CA ALA A 58 11.60 -19.19 10.26
C ALA A 58 11.51 -19.03 11.80
N ASP A 59 12.40 -18.26 12.39
CA ASP A 59 12.48 -18.09 13.84
C ASP A 59 11.56 -16.98 14.36
N GLN A 60 10.97 -16.17 13.47
CA GLN A 60 10.03 -15.13 13.89
C GLN A 60 8.71 -15.71 14.41
N THR A 61 8.05 -14.97 15.31
CA THR A 61 6.79 -15.40 15.96
C THR A 61 5.55 -15.10 15.14
N VAL A 62 5.64 -14.15 14.22
CA VAL A 62 4.53 -13.70 13.36
C VAL A 62 4.74 -14.16 11.92
N SER A 63 3.67 -14.26 11.14
CA SER A 63 3.74 -14.70 9.73
C SER A 63 4.51 -13.73 8.84
N MET A 64 4.46 -12.42 9.16
CA MET A 64 5.16 -11.37 8.42
C MET A 64 5.58 -10.25 9.37
N ARG A 65 6.75 -9.66 9.10
CA ARG A 65 7.26 -8.48 9.80
C ARG A 65 8.01 -7.57 8.81
N TYR A 66 7.75 -6.27 8.89
CA TYR A 66 8.60 -5.27 8.25
C TYR A 66 9.59 -4.69 9.26
N HIS A 67 10.86 -4.61 8.89
CA HIS A 67 11.92 -4.02 9.69
C HIS A 67 12.43 -2.75 9.01
N SER A 68 11.99 -1.61 9.50
CA SER A 68 12.27 -0.30 8.91
C SER A 68 13.77 0.04 8.79
N PRO A 69 14.61 -0.19 9.82
CA PRO A 69 16.03 0.16 9.73
C PRO A 69 16.78 -0.52 8.58
N SER A 70 16.44 -1.78 8.25
CA SER A 70 17.06 -2.50 7.14
C SER A 70 16.23 -2.52 5.86
N ASN A 71 15.07 -1.85 5.86
CA ASN A 71 14.10 -1.88 4.76
C ASN A 71 13.79 -3.31 4.30
N THR A 72 13.51 -4.20 5.24
CA THR A 72 13.37 -5.64 4.99
C THR A 72 11.97 -6.11 5.37
N VAL A 73 11.34 -6.83 4.44
CA VAL A 73 10.14 -7.62 4.70
C VAL A 73 10.55 -9.05 5.00
N TYR A 74 10.20 -9.55 6.17
CA TYR A 74 10.40 -10.92 6.58
C TYR A 74 9.09 -11.69 6.53
N PHE A 75 9.09 -12.82 5.84
CA PHE A 75 8.04 -13.83 5.94
C PHE A 75 8.57 -15.01 6.75
N LYS A 76 7.73 -15.60 7.59
CA LYS A 76 8.13 -16.76 8.40
C LYS A 76 8.40 -17.98 7.53
N SER A 77 7.61 -18.16 6.48
CA SER A 77 7.75 -19.28 5.54
C SER A 77 7.33 -18.87 4.14
N LEU A 78 7.51 -19.76 3.16
CA LEU A 78 7.03 -19.55 1.79
C LEU A 78 5.50 -19.51 1.71
N GLU A 79 4.81 -20.22 2.61
CA GLU A 79 3.34 -20.23 2.72
C GLU A 79 2.80 -18.91 3.25
N ASP A 80 3.56 -18.19 4.06
CA ASP A 80 3.21 -16.88 4.59
C ASP A 80 3.47 -15.74 3.61
N TYR A 81 4.16 -16.00 2.51
CA TYR A 81 4.43 -15.00 1.48
C TYR A 81 3.13 -14.43 0.91
N SER A 82 3.07 -13.12 0.77
CA SER A 82 1.92 -12.38 0.25
C SER A 82 2.35 -11.26 -0.70
N ASP A 83 1.90 -11.35 -1.96
CA ASP A 83 2.05 -10.28 -2.96
C ASP A 83 1.42 -8.97 -2.47
N ARG A 84 0.29 -9.05 -1.79
CA ARG A 84 -0.42 -7.90 -1.24
C ARG A 84 0.42 -7.15 -0.22
N THR A 85 1.02 -7.86 0.74
CA THR A 85 1.90 -7.26 1.73
C THR A 85 3.08 -6.58 1.07
N LEU A 86 3.69 -7.27 0.11
CA LEU A 86 4.84 -6.72 -0.61
C LEU A 86 4.47 -5.47 -1.40
N TYR A 87 3.28 -5.44 -2.00
CA TYR A 87 2.76 -4.28 -2.72
C TYR A 87 2.60 -3.08 -1.78
N GLU A 88 2.02 -3.28 -0.60
CA GLU A 88 1.85 -2.23 0.41
C GLU A 88 3.20 -1.64 0.84
N GLU A 89 4.20 -2.49 1.10
CA GLU A 89 5.53 -2.02 1.51
C GLU A 89 6.27 -1.27 0.38
N ILE A 90 6.02 -1.62 -0.88
CA ILE A 90 6.53 -0.84 -2.02
C ILE A 90 5.90 0.54 -2.08
N ILE A 91 4.59 0.66 -1.85
CA ILE A 91 3.92 1.96 -1.78
C ILE A 91 4.53 2.80 -0.65
N HIS A 92 4.76 2.21 0.52
CA HIS A 92 5.38 2.92 1.63
C HIS A 92 6.82 3.34 1.35
N ALA A 93 7.60 2.50 0.69
CA ALA A 93 8.95 2.86 0.26
C ALA A 93 8.93 4.05 -0.73
N LEU A 94 7.94 4.10 -1.60
CA LEU A 94 7.73 5.23 -2.51
C LEU A 94 7.30 6.50 -1.76
N GLN A 95 6.36 6.39 -0.84
CA GLN A 95 5.91 7.51 0.00
C GLN A 95 7.04 8.14 0.80
N ARG A 96 7.99 7.36 1.31
CA ARG A 96 9.18 7.87 2.03
C ARG A 96 10.05 8.78 1.17
N VAL A 97 10.10 8.56 -0.12
CA VAL A 97 10.86 9.41 -1.05
C VAL A 97 10.08 10.67 -1.43
N VAL A 98 8.76 10.55 -1.53
CA VAL A 98 7.88 11.63 -2.03
C VAL A 98 7.53 12.63 -0.95
N TYR A 99 7.31 12.15 0.28
CA TYR A 99 6.81 12.99 1.38
C TYR A 99 7.91 13.28 2.39
N SER A 100 8.25 14.56 2.52
CA SER A 100 9.24 15.04 3.52
C SER A 100 8.78 14.85 4.96
N ASP A 101 7.45 14.84 5.19
CA ASP A 101 6.79 14.72 6.48
C ASP A 101 6.25 13.29 6.75
N TYR A 102 6.78 12.31 6.05
CA TYR A 102 6.32 10.90 6.10
C TYR A 102 6.07 10.39 7.54
N TRP A 103 7.00 10.69 8.45
CA TRP A 103 6.93 10.21 9.83
C TRP A 103 5.98 11.01 10.73
N GLU A 104 5.54 12.18 10.30
CA GLU A 104 4.69 13.09 11.06
C GLU A 104 3.19 12.86 10.80
N VAL A 105 2.84 12.16 9.72
CA VAL A 105 1.47 11.96 9.25
C VAL A 105 1.09 10.49 9.03
N PRO A 106 1.29 9.61 10.03
CA PRO A 106 1.15 8.16 9.84
C PRO A 106 -0.25 7.74 9.38
N PHE A 107 -1.32 8.42 9.83
CA PHE A 107 -2.67 8.11 9.39
C PHE A 107 -2.91 8.40 7.90
N ASN A 108 -2.34 9.48 7.38
CA ASN A 108 -2.47 9.84 5.98
C ASN A 108 -1.71 8.85 5.11
N ILE A 109 -0.53 8.46 5.53
CA ILE A 109 0.34 7.48 4.85
C ILE A 109 -0.37 6.12 4.76
N GLU A 110 -0.94 5.64 5.87
CA GLU A 110 -1.71 4.39 5.90
C GLU A 110 -2.95 4.45 5.03
N PHE A 111 -3.72 5.52 5.14
CA PHE A 111 -4.93 5.70 4.37
C PHE A 111 -4.64 5.67 2.88
N GLU A 112 -3.64 6.40 2.41
CA GLU A 112 -3.26 6.46 0.99
C GLU A 112 -2.79 5.11 0.47
N ALA A 113 -1.92 4.40 1.22
CA ALA A 113 -1.43 3.09 0.80
C ALA A 113 -2.57 2.08 0.65
N LYS A 114 -3.47 2.01 1.63
CA LYS A 114 -4.63 1.13 1.59
C LYS A 114 -5.64 1.55 0.53
N LEU A 115 -5.82 2.85 0.30
CA LEU A 115 -6.67 3.36 -0.76
C LEU A 115 -6.17 2.91 -2.15
N ILE A 116 -4.86 2.98 -2.40
CA ILE A 116 -4.25 2.52 -3.65
C ILE A 116 -4.51 1.02 -3.85
N MET A 117 -4.33 0.21 -2.81
CA MET A 117 -4.54 -1.23 -2.87
C MET A 117 -6.02 -1.59 -3.09
N ASP A 118 -6.93 -0.93 -2.39
CA ASP A 118 -8.37 -1.17 -2.52
C ASP A 118 -8.93 -0.61 -3.83
N TYR A 119 -8.39 0.50 -4.33
CA TYR A 119 -8.73 1.05 -5.64
C TYR A 119 -8.60 -0.02 -6.73
N MET A 120 -7.50 -0.75 -6.75
CA MET A 120 -7.26 -1.82 -7.71
C MET A 120 -8.32 -2.94 -7.61
N SER A 121 -8.66 -3.33 -6.38
CA SER A 121 -9.71 -4.31 -6.14
C SER A 121 -11.08 -3.82 -6.65
N PHE A 122 -11.47 -2.60 -6.31
CA PHE A 122 -12.76 -2.04 -6.69
C PHE A 122 -12.90 -1.82 -8.20
N VAL A 123 -11.85 -1.36 -8.86
CA VAL A 123 -11.84 -1.16 -10.33
C VAL A 123 -11.99 -2.49 -11.06
N ASN A 124 -11.47 -3.57 -10.51
CA ASN A 124 -11.59 -4.92 -11.07
C ASN A 124 -12.88 -5.66 -10.61
N GLY A 125 -13.83 -4.95 -10.01
CA GLY A 125 -15.12 -5.51 -9.59
C GLY A 125 -15.13 -6.21 -8.23
N GLY A 126 -14.02 -6.17 -7.49
CA GLY A 126 -13.93 -6.67 -6.12
C GLY A 126 -14.56 -5.73 -5.09
N GLU A 127 -14.52 -6.12 -3.83
CA GLU A 127 -15.09 -5.36 -2.70
C GLU A 127 -14.03 -4.62 -1.86
N GLY A 128 -12.77 -4.64 -2.28
CA GLY A 128 -11.64 -4.26 -1.43
C GLY A 128 -11.32 -5.37 -0.43
N ASN A 129 -10.08 -5.46 -0.03
CA ASN A 129 -9.59 -6.53 0.83
C ASN A 129 -8.59 -6.05 1.88
N THR A 130 -8.42 -4.74 2.04
CA THR A 130 -7.68 -4.19 3.17
C THR A 130 -8.58 -4.09 4.40
N GLU A 131 -7.96 -4.02 5.57
CA GLU A 131 -8.69 -3.75 6.81
C GLU A 131 -9.42 -2.41 6.75
N MET A 132 -8.91 -1.43 6.00
CA MET A 132 -9.58 -0.16 5.78
C MET A 132 -10.91 -0.35 5.06
N ALA A 133 -10.94 -1.11 3.95
CA ALA A 133 -12.18 -1.36 3.23
C ALA A 133 -13.21 -2.08 4.10
N LEU A 134 -12.77 -3.07 4.90
CA LEU A 134 -13.65 -3.79 5.83
C LEU A 134 -14.22 -2.86 6.91
N ASN A 135 -13.41 -2.01 7.50
CA ASN A 135 -13.84 -1.10 8.57
C ASN A 135 -14.68 0.09 8.05
N MET A 136 -14.44 0.53 6.81
CA MET A 136 -15.18 1.62 6.18
C MET A 136 -16.33 1.12 5.28
N LYS A 137 -16.66 -0.17 5.28
CA LYS A 137 -17.64 -0.77 4.37
C LYS A 137 -19.00 -0.05 4.39
N TYR A 138 -19.43 0.39 5.55
CA TYR A 138 -20.73 1.05 5.75
C TYR A 138 -20.60 2.53 6.12
N ALA A 139 -19.40 3.02 6.35
CA ALA A 139 -19.16 4.42 6.66
C ALA A 139 -19.33 5.28 5.40
N LYS A 140 -20.05 6.38 5.53
CA LYS A 140 -20.29 7.32 4.44
C LYS A 140 -19.58 8.64 4.72
N ALA A 141 -19.05 9.24 3.66
CA ALA A 141 -18.56 10.60 3.67
C ALA A 141 -19.52 11.51 2.90
N GLU A 142 -19.70 12.73 3.38
CA GLU A 142 -20.41 13.79 2.68
C GLU A 142 -19.44 14.45 1.68
N LEU A 143 -19.74 14.30 0.39
CA LEU A 143 -18.89 14.76 -0.68
C LEU A 143 -19.20 16.21 -1.05
N LYS A 144 -18.28 16.86 -1.75
CA LYS A 144 -18.37 18.23 -2.25
C LYS A 144 -19.66 18.53 -3.04
N ASN A 145 -20.17 17.54 -3.75
CA ASN A 145 -21.41 17.66 -4.52
C ASN A 145 -22.70 17.42 -3.68
N GLY A 146 -22.59 17.30 -2.37
CA GLY A 146 -23.70 17.03 -1.45
C GLY A 146 -24.19 15.58 -1.45
N ARG A 147 -23.48 14.64 -2.10
CA ARG A 147 -23.80 13.21 -2.06
C ARG A 147 -23.13 12.55 -0.88
N SER A 148 -23.84 11.64 -0.24
CA SER A 148 -23.29 10.77 0.80
C SER A 148 -22.96 9.42 0.20
N MET A 149 -21.68 9.01 0.23
CA MET A 149 -21.20 7.79 -0.41
C MET A 149 -20.28 6.99 0.52
N THR A 150 -20.29 5.68 0.38
CA THR A 150 -19.23 4.84 0.94
C THR A 150 -17.95 4.97 0.10
N LEU A 151 -16.80 4.56 0.67
CA LEU A 151 -15.52 4.56 -0.05
C LEU A 151 -15.60 3.72 -1.34
N SER A 152 -16.21 2.54 -1.27
CA SER A 152 -16.38 1.66 -2.44
C SER A 152 -17.23 2.30 -3.54
N GLU A 153 -18.35 2.94 -3.17
CA GLU A 153 -19.22 3.65 -4.13
C GLU A 153 -18.46 4.80 -4.80
N TRP A 154 -17.71 5.57 -4.02
CA TRP A 154 -16.92 6.70 -4.53
C TRP A 154 -15.82 6.25 -5.51
N ILE A 155 -15.06 5.22 -5.16
CA ILE A 155 -14.00 4.69 -6.03
C ILE A 155 -14.60 4.16 -7.34
N LYS A 156 -15.67 3.36 -7.26
CA LYS A 156 -16.34 2.81 -8.46
C LYS A 156 -16.89 3.91 -9.37
N ALA A 157 -17.46 4.96 -8.80
CA ALA A 157 -18.00 6.09 -9.57
C ALA A 157 -16.90 6.90 -10.28
N ASN A 158 -15.64 6.86 -9.78
CA ASN A 158 -14.53 7.66 -10.28
C ASN A 158 -13.38 6.82 -10.88
N ALA A 159 -13.62 5.53 -11.14
CA ALA A 159 -12.58 4.57 -11.54
C ALA A 159 -11.73 4.98 -12.74
N TYR A 160 -12.28 5.82 -13.63
CA TYR A 160 -11.63 6.27 -14.87
C TYR A 160 -11.40 7.78 -14.93
N SER A 161 -11.58 8.48 -13.80
CA SER A 161 -11.35 9.92 -13.67
C SER A 161 -10.38 10.22 -12.54
N ASN A 162 -9.90 11.46 -12.47
CA ASN A 162 -9.12 11.89 -11.32
C ASN A 162 -10.01 11.96 -10.09
N LEU A 163 -9.54 11.37 -8.99
CA LEU A 163 -10.20 11.48 -7.69
C LEU A 163 -10.10 12.92 -7.18
N ASP A 164 -11.23 13.49 -6.74
CA ASP A 164 -11.28 14.83 -6.19
C ASP A 164 -10.58 14.86 -4.81
N VAL A 165 -9.67 15.80 -4.61
CA VAL A 165 -8.88 15.90 -3.38
C VAL A 165 -9.72 16.29 -2.15
N ASP A 166 -10.81 17.04 -2.35
CA ASP A 166 -11.68 17.41 -1.26
C ASP A 166 -12.54 16.21 -0.82
N ASP A 167 -13.00 15.40 -1.76
CA ASP A 167 -13.66 14.13 -1.47
C ASP A 167 -12.71 13.16 -0.75
N TYR A 168 -11.45 13.07 -1.20
CA TYR A 168 -10.40 12.28 -0.52
C TYR A 168 -10.25 12.69 0.94
N ARG A 169 -10.21 14.01 1.23
CA ARG A 169 -10.10 14.52 2.61
C ARG A 169 -11.31 14.15 3.47
N GLN A 170 -12.51 14.07 2.89
CA GLN A 170 -13.69 13.62 3.62
C GLN A 170 -13.56 12.14 4.04
N PHE A 171 -13.13 11.27 3.15
CA PHE A 171 -12.88 9.86 3.48
C PHE A 171 -11.74 9.69 4.48
N LEU A 172 -10.67 10.46 4.37
CA LEU A 172 -9.59 10.47 5.37
C LEU A 172 -10.11 10.89 6.75
N SER A 173 -11.01 11.87 6.82
CA SER A 173 -11.65 12.29 8.06
C SER A 173 -12.48 11.17 8.69
N VAL A 174 -13.26 10.45 7.86
CA VAL A 174 -14.00 9.26 8.32
C VAL A 174 -13.05 8.17 8.82
N TRP A 175 -11.97 7.90 8.11
CA TRP A 175 -10.94 6.94 8.52
C TRP A 175 -10.36 7.26 9.91
N LYS A 176 -10.08 8.53 10.17
CA LYS A 176 -9.56 8.99 11.48
C LYS A 176 -10.53 8.81 12.65
N THR A 177 -11.82 8.59 12.40
CA THR A 177 -12.82 8.31 13.43
C THR A 177 -12.93 6.83 13.80
N ILE A 178 -12.24 5.93 13.10
CA ILE A 178 -12.21 4.49 13.41
C ILE A 178 -11.57 4.29 14.79
N PRO A 179 -12.08 3.33 15.61
CA PRO A 179 -11.63 3.17 17.00
C PRO A 179 -10.11 3.08 17.16
N ALA A 180 -9.59 3.74 18.18
CA ALA A 180 -8.16 3.88 18.45
C ALA A 180 -7.41 2.54 18.60
N GLU A 181 -8.09 1.50 19.07
CA GLU A 181 -7.53 0.15 19.21
C GLU A 181 -7.05 -0.42 17.87
N TYR A 182 -7.83 -0.23 16.82
CA TYR A 182 -7.44 -0.65 15.47
C TYR A 182 -6.31 0.20 14.90
N GLN A 183 -6.39 1.51 15.08
CA GLN A 183 -5.34 2.44 14.66
C GLN A 183 -4.02 2.16 15.37
N ASN A 184 -4.05 1.88 16.67
CA ASN A 184 -2.88 1.53 17.46
C ASN A 184 -2.27 0.20 17.02
N TYR A 185 -3.09 -0.79 16.67
CA TYR A 185 -2.61 -2.05 16.10
C TYR A 185 -1.84 -1.83 14.81
N MET A 186 -2.39 -1.06 13.88
CA MET A 186 -1.75 -0.72 12.61
C MET A 186 -0.44 0.05 12.81
N MET A 187 -0.39 0.96 13.77
CA MET A 187 0.83 1.72 14.10
C MET A 187 1.88 0.88 14.82
N SER A 188 1.46 -0.09 15.66
CA SER A 188 2.39 -0.98 16.38
C SER A 188 3.11 -1.94 15.44
N LEU A 189 2.48 -2.36 14.35
CA LEU A 189 3.12 -3.18 13.32
C LEU A 189 4.25 -2.46 12.57
N ARG A 190 4.29 -1.12 12.65
CA ARG A 190 5.31 -0.28 12.00
C ARG A 190 6.44 0.15 12.90
N SER A 191 6.21 0.17 14.20
CA SER A 191 7.25 0.56 15.19
C SER A 191 8.16 -0.59 15.61
N GLN A 192 7.89 -1.81 15.15
CA GLN A 192 8.71 -3.00 15.35
C GLN A 192 9.59 -3.27 14.13
#